data_756d886e26b352505c7d6572e1935a8c
#
_entry.id   756d886e26b352505c7d6572e1935a8c
#
_cell.length_a   1.000
_cell.length_b   1.000
_cell.length_c   1.000
_cell.angle_alpha   90.00
_cell.angle_beta   90.00
_cell.angle_gamma   90.00
#
_symmetry.space_group_name_H-M   'P 1'
#
loop_
_entity.id
_entity.type
_entity.pdbx_description
1 polymer ?
#
loop_
_entity_poly.entity_id
_entity_poly.type
_entity_poly.pdbx_seq_one_letter_code
_entity_poly.pdbx_strand_id
1 'polypeptide(L)'
;MTGSRDLAVAAARAAAGKQASQIVILDVRELIGITDYFVIASGTTDRQVRTVAEEVERAIKAQGVKPVRREGEREGRWVLLDFVDFVAHVFRAEERGYYDLERLWSDAPRVEWEEAAARSG
;
A
#
# COMPACT_ATOMS: atom_id res chain seq x y z
N MET A 1 8.18 -7.73 -18.14
CA MET A 1 7.95 -8.27 -16.81
C MET A 1 7.87 -7.13 -15.80
N THR A 2 6.87 -7.15 -14.94
CA THR A 2 6.66 -6.06 -13.99
C THR A 2 7.46 -6.33 -12.73
N GLY A 3 8.38 -5.41 -12.37
CA GLY A 3 9.18 -5.56 -11.16
C GLY A 3 8.39 -5.17 -9.91
N SER A 4 8.94 -5.50 -8.73
CA SER A 4 8.27 -5.23 -7.46
C SER A 4 8.03 -3.74 -7.22
N ARG A 5 8.96 -2.89 -7.67
CA ARG A 5 8.78 -1.44 -7.55
C ARG A 5 7.60 -0.96 -8.37
N ASP A 6 7.48 -1.44 -9.61
CA ASP A 6 6.37 -1.06 -10.49
C ASP A 6 5.02 -1.51 -9.91
N LEU A 7 4.99 -2.70 -9.31
CA LEU A 7 3.78 -3.19 -8.65
C LEU A 7 3.42 -2.32 -7.45
N ALA A 8 4.41 -1.95 -6.63
CA ALA A 8 4.17 -1.07 -5.49
C ALA A 8 3.63 0.29 -5.94
N VAL A 9 4.19 0.86 -7.00
CA VAL A 9 3.71 2.12 -7.57
C VAL A 9 2.28 1.97 -8.09
N ALA A 10 1.98 0.86 -8.77
CA ALA A 10 0.62 0.59 -9.25
C ALA A 10 -0.37 0.51 -8.09
N ALA A 11 0.03 -0.12 -6.98
CA ALA A 11 -0.80 -0.20 -5.79
C ALA A 11 -1.06 1.18 -5.19
N ALA A 12 -0.03 2.02 -5.10
CA ALA A 12 -0.18 3.38 -4.57
C ALA A 12 -1.12 4.21 -5.45
N ARG A 13 -0.99 4.08 -6.76
CA ARG A 13 -1.88 4.80 -7.69
C ARG A 13 -3.31 4.32 -7.60
N ALA A 14 -3.51 3.02 -7.43
CA ALA A 14 -4.85 2.47 -7.25
C ALA A 14 -5.49 3.02 -5.98
N ALA A 15 -4.73 3.10 -4.90
CA ALA A 15 -5.21 3.67 -3.65
C ALA A 15 -5.60 5.14 -3.84
N ALA A 16 -4.77 5.90 -4.55
CA ALA A 16 -5.05 7.31 -4.84
C ALA A 16 -6.34 7.46 -5.65
N GLY A 17 -6.61 6.53 -6.56
CA GLY A 17 -7.82 6.53 -7.37
C GLY A 17 -9.10 6.37 -6.57
N LYS A 18 -9.01 5.82 -5.36
CA LYS A 18 -10.12 5.73 -4.41
C LYS A 18 -9.98 6.74 -3.27
N GLN A 19 -9.18 7.77 -3.49
CA GLN A 19 -9.03 8.93 -2.62
C GLN A 19 -8.44 8.61 -1.25
N ALA A 20 -7.62 7.57 -1.18
CA ALA A 20 -6.86 7.30 0.01
C ALA A 20 -5.93 8.48 0.29
N SER A 21 -5.63 8.71 1.55
CA SER A 21 -4.74 9.80 1.96
C SER A 21 -3.43 9.26 2.50
N GLN A 22 -2.44 10.13 2.59
CA GLN A 22 -1.13 9.85 3.20
C GLN A 22 -0.50 8.57 2.62
N ILE A 23 -0.50 8.47 1.30
CA ILE A 23 0.02 7.30 0.60
C ILE A 23 1.54 7.39 0.53
N VAL A 24 2.23 6.39 1.07
CA VAL A 24 3.69 6.32 1.00
C VAL A 24 4.11 4.92 0.58
N ILE A 25 5.25 4.84 -0.09
CA ILE A 25 5.92 3.57 -0.38
C ILE A 25 7.27 3.62 0.33
N LEU A 26 7.53 2.61 1.15
CA LEU A 26 8.80 2.47 1.86
C LEU A 26 9.59 1.34 1.24
N ASP A 27 10.87 1.61 0.95
CA ASP A 27 11.79 0.60 0.46
C ASP A 27 12.39 -0.11 1.66
N VAL A 28 11.98 -1.36 1.87
CA VAL A 28 12.42 -2.13 3.03
C VAL A 28 13.33 -3.30 2.64
N ARG A 29 13.84 -3.29 1.40
CA ARG A 29 14.63 -4.40 0.88
C ARG A 29 15.83 -4.73 1.75
N GLU A 30 16.50 -3.72 2.27
CA GLU A 30 17.71 -3.92 3.07
C GLU A 30 17.44 -4.04 4.57
N LEU A 31 16.20 -3.77 4.99
CA LEU A 31 15.86 -3.75 6.42
C LEU A 31 15.20 -5.03 6.88
N ILE A 32 14.34 -5.61 6.06
CA ILE A 32 13.55 -6.77 6.44
C ILE A 32 14.05 -8.06 5.79
N GLY A 33 14.34 -8.01 4.49
CA GLY A 33 14.84 -9.18 3.75
C GLY A 33 13.77 -10.17 3.29
N ILE A 34 12.51 -9.98 3.67
CA ILE A 34 11.42 -10.89 3.27
C ILE A 34 10.43 -10.26 2.31
N THR A 35 10.48 -8.96 2.16
CA THR A 35 9.66 -8.25 1.17
C THR A 35 10.44 -7.01 0.74
N ASP A 36 10.09 -6.46 -0.41
CA ASP A 36 10.83 -5.33 -0.97
C ASP A 36 10.25 -3.98 -0.56
N TYR A 37 8.93 -3.87 -0.50
CA TYR A 37 8.28 -2.58 -0.28
C TYR A 37 7.07 -2.71 0.63
N PHE A 38 6.80 -1.64 1.40
CA PHE A 38 5.52 -1.44 2.05
C PHE A 38 4.81 -0.31 1.32
N VAL A 39 3.55 -0.53 0.96
CA VAL A 39 2.68 0.54 0.47
C VAL A 39 1.68 0.82 1.58
N ILE A 40 1.69 2.05 2.09
CA ILE A 40 0.84 2.42 3.23
C ILE A 40 -0.11 3.53 2.78
N ALA A 41 -1.39 3.33 3.04
CA ALA A 41 -2.43 4.29 2.68
C ALA A 41 -3.45 4.38 3.79
N SER A 42 -4.22 5.46 3.81
CA SER A 42 -5.22 5.68 4.85
C SER A 42 -6.59 6.00 4.27
N GLY A 43 -7.63 5.61 4.99
CA GLY A 43 -9.00 6.00 4.70
C GLY A 43 -9.66 6.59 5.94
N THR A 44 -10.75 7.31 5.75
CA THR A 44 -11.46 7.97 6.84
C THR A 44 -12.53 7.08 7.47
N THR A 45 -13.01 6.09 6.75
CA THR A 45 -14.04 5.17 7.23
C THR A 45 -13.64 3.74 6.96
N ASP A 46 -14.25 2.80 7.68
CA ASP A 46 -14.05 1.37 7.44
C ASP A 46 -14.38 1.02 5.98
N ARG A 47 -15.46 1.60 5.48
CA ARG A 47 -15.90 1.35 4.10
C ARG A 47 -14.86 1.83 3.10
N GLN A 48 -14.31 3.01 3.30
CA GLN A 48 -13.27 3.52 2.40
C GLN A 48 -12.02 2.65 2.45
N VAL A 49 -11.61 2.23 3.64
CA VAL A 49 -10.45 1.35 3.80
C VAL A 49 -10.65 0.06 2.99
N ARG A 50 -11.84 -0.56 3.09
CA ARG A 50 -12.13 -1.76 2.32
C ARG A 50 -12.15 -1.49 0.82
N THR A 51 -12.73 -0.36 0.41
CA THR A 51 -12.78 0.02 -1.01
C THR A 51 -11.38 0.22 -1.58
N VAL A 52 -10.51 0.91 -0.82
CA VAL A 52 -9.11 1.12 -1.22
C VAL A 52 -8.40 -0.22 -1.36
N ALA A 53 -8.55 -1.10 -0.36
CA ALA A 53 -7.90 -2.41 -0.39
C ALA A 53 -8.37 -3.25 -1.58
N GLU A 54 -9.67 -3.24 -1.86
CA GLU A 54 -10.24 -3.95 -3.01
C GLU A 54 -9.70 -3.43 -4.33
N GLU A 55 -9.55 -2.11 -4.44
CA GLU A 55 -9.02 -1.52 -5.66
C GLU A 55 -7.55 -1.84 -5.85
N VAL A 56 -6.77 -1.82 -4.77
CA VAL A 56 -5.36 -2.22 -4.83
C VAL A 56 -5.27 -3.67 -5.30
N GLU A 57 -6.04 -4.54 -4.70
CA GLU A 57 -6.02 -5.96 -5.10
C GLU A 57 -6.41 -6.13 -6.56
N ARG A 58 -7.45 -5.44 -7.00
CA ARG A 58 -7.92 -5.52 -8.39
C ARG A 58 -6.83 -5.06 -9.37
N ALA A 59 -6.19 -3.94 -9.06
CA ALA A 59 -5.15 -3.37 -9.93
C ALA A 59 -3.94 -4.30 -10.04
N ILE A 60 -3.54 -4.90 -8.93
CA ILE A 60 -2.38 -5.81 -8.93
C ILE A 60 -2.74 -7.13 -9.60
N LYS A 61 -3.96 -7.60 -9.41
CA LYS A 61 -4.43 -8.80 -10.09
C LYS A 61 -4.43 -8.62 -11.61
N ALA A 62 -4.73 -7.40 -12.08
CA ALA A 62 -4.67 -7.08 -13.51
C ALA A 62 -3.23 -7.19 -14.05
N GLN A 63 -2.22 -7.10 -13.18
CA GLN A 63 -0.82 -7.32 -13.52
C GLN A 63 -0.41 -8.79 -13.40
N GLY A 64 -1.36 -9.67 -13.09
CA GLY A 64 -1.10 -11.11 -12.98
C GLY A 64 -0.65 -11.58 -11.61
N VAL A 65 -0.78 -10.76 -10.57
CA VAL A 65 -0.32 -11.10 -9.22
C VAL A 65 -1.49 -11.08 -8.24
N LYS A 66 -1.59 -12.12 -7.42
CA LYS A 66 -2.62 -12.23 -6.39
C LYS A 66 -1.98 -12.19 -5.02
N PRO A 67 -2.68 -11.67 -4.00
CA PRO A 67 -2.13 -11.73 -2.65
C PRO A 67 -2.12 -13.18 -2.16
N VAL A 68 -1.07 -13.53 -1.42
CA VAL A 68 -0.98 -14.84 -0.79
C VAL A 68 -1.67 -14.83 0.57
N ARG A 69 -1.94 -13.65 1.12
CA ARG A 69 -2.60 -13.51 2.40
C ARG A 69 -3.33 -12.17 2.46
N ARG A 70 -4.52 -12.19 3.04
CA ARG A 70 -5.31 -11.00 3.33
C ARG A 70 -5.70 -11.05 4.80
N GLU A 71 -5.63 -9.90 5.48
CA GLU A 71 -6.05 -9.80 6.87
C GLU A 71 -6.77 -8.49 7.11
N GLY A 72 -7.72 -8.50 8.02
CA GLY A 72 -8.40 -7.28 8.48
C GLY A 72 -9.52 -6.77 7.59
N GLU A 73 -9.87 -7.46 6.52
CA GLU A 73 -10.87 -7.00 5.56
C GLU A 73 -12.25 -6.79 6.18
N ARG A 74 -12.62 -7.66 7.10
CA ARG A 74 -13.95 -7.60 7.72
C ARG A 74 -14.12 -6.33 8.54
N GLU A 75 -13.14 -6.03 9.37
CA GLU A 75 -13.20 -4.88 10.27
C GLU A 75 -12.97 -3.57 9.55
N GLY A 76 -12.10 -3.57 8.52
CA GLY A 76 -11.80 -2.36 7.76
C GLY A 76 -11.02 -1.32 8.53
N ARG A 77 -10.28 -1.71 9.55
CA ARG A 77 -9.45 -0.78 10.32
C ARG A 77 -7.99 -0.82 9.90
N TRP A 78 -7.52 -2.00 9.57
CA TRP A 78 -6.17 -2.22 9.08
C TRP A 78 -6.25 -3.44 8.18
N VAL A 79 -6.26 -3.21 6.87
CA VAL A 79 -6.28 -4.30 5.89
C VAL A 79 -4.86 -4.50 5.40
N LEU A 80 -4.41 -5.75 5.48
CA LEU A 80 -3.09 -6.15 5.01
C LEU A 80 -3.26 -7.04 3.79
N LEU A 81 -2.58 -6.70 2.70
CA LEU A 81 -2.54 -7.52 1.49
C LEU A 81 -1.08 -7.87 1.23
N ASP A 82 -0.75 -9.15 1.40
CA ASP A 82 0.61 -9.63 1.24
C ASP A 82 0.78 -10.20 -0.17
N PHE A 83 1.56 -9.51 -1.00
CA PHE A 83 1.85 -9.93 -2.37
C PHE A 83 3.24 -10.55 -2.50
N VAL A 84 3.88 -10.88 -1.38
CA VAL A 84 5.24 -11.43 -1.29
C VAL A 84 6.30 -10.36 -1.56
N ASP A 85 6.36 -9.83 -2.78
CA ASP A 85 7.37 -8.82 -3.14
C ASP A 85 7.07 -7.46 -2.51
N PHE A 86 5.82 -7.20 -2.18
CA PHE A 86 5.46 -6.02 -1.40
C PHE A 86 4.22 -6.33 -0.57
N VAL A 87 4.00 -5.54 0.47
CA VAL A 87 2.85 -5.66 1.35
C VAL A 87 2.11 -4.33 1.35
N ALA A 88 0.83 -4.35 1.07
CA ALA A 88 -0.01 -3.16 1.14
C ALA A 88 -0.70 -3.11 2.50
N HIS A 89 -0.61 -1.96 3.16
CA HIS A 89 -1.24 -1.68 4.44
C HIS A 89 -2.22 -0.54 4.25
N VAL A 90 -3.50 -0.79 4.43
CA VAL A 90 -4.53 0.25 4.35
C VAL A 90 -5.14 0.41 5.72
N PHE A 91 -4.96 1.58 6.33
CA PHE A 91 -5.40 1.86 7.69
C PHE A 91 -6.55 2.86 7.69
N ARG A 92 -7.42 2.74 8.69
CA ARG A 92 -8.17 3.94 9.10
C ARG A 92 -7.16 4.93 9.65
N ALA A 93 -7.41 6.21 9.42
CA ALA A 93 -6.47 7.26 9.84
C ALA A 93 -6.10 7.16 11.33
N GLU A 94 -7.07 6.80 12.16
CA GLU A 94 -6.84 6.63 13.61
C GLU A 94 -5.85 5.51 13.91
N GLU A 95 -6.04 4.36 13.27
CA GLU A 95 -5.17 3.20 13.47
C GLU A 95 -3.77 3.45 12.92
N ARG A 96 -3.67 4.20 11.83
CA ARG A 96 -2.36 4.54 11.26
C ARG A 96 -1.50 5.32 12.26
N GLY A 97 -2.10 6.28 12.93
CA GLY A 97 -1.41 7.05 13.96
C GLY A 97 -0.97 6.19 15.13
N TYR A 98 -1.80 5.25 15.52
CA TYR A 98 -1.52 4.35 16.64
C TYR A 98 -0.37 3.39 16.34
N TYR A 99 -0.42 2.71 15.19
CA TYR A 99 0.61 1.73 14.83
C TYR A 99 1.88 2.35 14.30
N ASP A 100 1.75 3.46 13.58
CA ASP A 100 2.87 4.29 13.13
C ASP A 100 4.02 3.50 12.50
N LEU A 101 3.70 2.74 11.45
CA LEU A 101 4.69 1.91 10.75
C LEU A 101 5.83 2.76 10.16
N GLU A 102 5.52 4.00 9.77
CA GLU A 102 6.51 4.89 9.20
C GLU A 102 7.60 5.25 10.20
N ARG A 103 7.23 5.36 11.46
CA ARG A 103 8.20 5.62 12.52
C ARG A 103 9.03 4.36 12.81
N LEU A 104 8.38 3.22 12.85
CA LEU A 104 9.06 1.94 13.07
C LEU A 104 10.11 1.68 11.99
N TRP A 105 9.79 2.05 10.75
CA TRP A 105 10.69 1.87 9.62
C TRP A 105 11.23 3.21 9.12
N SER A 106 11.62 4.10 10.05
CA SER A 106 12.05 5.45 9.69
C SER A 106 13.32 5.48 8.85
N ASP A 107 14.12 4.42 8.90
CA ASP A 107 15.34 4.33 8.07
C ASP A 107 15.06 3.89 6.63
N ALA A 108 13.82 3.49 6.33
CA ALA A 108 13.47 3.03 5.00
C ALA A 108 13.35 4.22 4.04
N PRO A 109 14.06 4.19 2.89
CA PRO A 109 13.87 5.22 1.89
C PRO A 109 12.44 5.23 1.37
N ARG A 110 11.95 6.41 1.03
CA ARG A 110 10.64 6.55 0.41
C ARG A 110 10.79 6.50 -1.11
N VAL A 111 9.85 5.84 -1.75
CA VAL A 111 9.83 5.72 -3.21
C VAL A 111 8.83 6.72 -3.77
N GLU A 112 9.27 7.51 -4.74
CA GLU A 112 8.38 8.44 -5.45
C GLU A 112 7.39 7.65 -6.29
N TRP A 113 6.12 7.97 -6.15
CA TRP A 113 5.08 7.28 -6.92
C TRP A 113 4.12 8.23 -7.61
N GLU A 114 3.99 9.46 -7.14
CA GLU A 114 3.02 10.41 -7.70
C GLU A 114 3.63 11.41 -8.67
N GLU A 115 4.95 11.44 -8.80
CA GLU A 115 5.64 12.37 -9.67
C GLU A 115 5.17 12.28 -11.12
N ALA A 116 5.04 11.08 -11.63
CA ALA A 116 4.58 10.88 -12.99
C ALA A 116 3.14 11.36 -13.18
N ALA A 117 2.28 11.16 -12.18
CA ALA A 117 0.90 11.63 -12.22
C ALA A 117 0.85 13.16 -12.18
N ALA A 118 1.70 13.78 -11.36
CA ALA A 118 1.77 15.24 -11.26
C ALA A 118 2.22 15.86 -12.58
N ARG A 119 3.15 15.22 -13.27
CA ARG A 119 3.67 15.72 -14.53
C ARG A 119 2.69 15.58 -15.67
N SER A 120 1.83 14.59 -15.61
CA SER A 120 0.86 14.35 -16.66
C SER A 120 -0.40 15.20 -16.50
N GLY A 121 -0.52 15.88 -15.37
CA GLY A 121 -1.68 16.69 -15.07
C GLY A 121 -1.67 18.05 -15.74
#